data_f0cf70d5fccb65751269f5e7f771980e
#
_entry.id   f0cf70d5fccb65751269f5e7f771980e
#
_cell.length_a   1.000
_cell.length_b   1.000
_cell.length_c   1.000
_cell.angle_alpha   90.00
_cell.angle_beta   90.00
_cell.angle_gamma   90.00
#
_symmetry.space_group_name_H-M   'P 1'
#
loop_
_entity.id
_entity.type
_entity.pdbx_description
1 polymer ?
#
loop_
_entity_poly.entity_id
_entity_poly.type
_entity_poly.pdbx_seq_one_letter_code
_entity_poly.pdbx_strand_id
1 'polypeptide(L)'
;MKKSLIALAFGTLALGMSEFVMMGILPDIARSLGVSIPEAGHLISAYALGVCFGAPLMVLVARKRPLKQILLALTAMIAAGNLCASLAPDYWSLLGLRFVSGLPHGAFFGVGSIVAERVADAGKRTEAVSIMIVGMTVANLFGVPLGTYISNVLTWRATFGIVAVWGVVALLLVRLWVPRMEPLPDTGLKGQFRFLRSLAPWLVLLSVMLGNGGIFCWYSYVSPLMIHASGFTADDLTLIIMLAGFGMFAGNIIGGHFSDRFTPEKVVRFTLATAAATLLAIYFGAHVR
;
A
#
# COMPACT_ATOMS: atom_id res chain seq x y z
N MET A 1 9.34 -10.73 -20.75
CA MET A 1 9.44 -9.53 -19.94
C MET A 1 8.10 -8.92 -19.60
N LYS A 2 7.39 -8.31 -20.54
CA LYS A 2 6.15 -7.52 -20.25
C LYS A 2 5.08 -8.27 -19.42
N LYS A 3 4.78 -9.53 -19.72
CA LYS A 3 3.76 -10.32 -19.00
C LYS A 3 4.08 -10.50 -17.51
N SER A 4 5.33 -10.80 -17.14
CA SER A 4 5.72 -10.97 -15.74
C SER A 4 5.61 -9.66 -14.97
N LEU A 5 6.00 -8.53 -15.57
CA LEU A 5 5.87 -7.20 -14.94
C LEU A 5 4.41 -6.80 -14.74
N ILE A 6 3.54 -7.12 -15.70
CA ILE A 6 2.09 -6.93 -15.56
C ILE A 6 1.55 -7.77 -14.39
N ALA A 7 1.98 -9.03 -14.25
CA ALA A 7 1.57 -9.87 -13.13
C ALA A 7 1.97 -9.26 -11.77
N LEU A 8 3.18 -8.70 -11.68
CA LEU A 8 3.64 -8.01 -10.49
C LEU A 8 2.85 -6.71 -10.23
N ALA A 9 2.52 -5.95 -11.29
CA ALA A 9 1.70 -4.75 -11.18
C ALA A 9 0.27 -5.05 -10.68
N PHE A 10 -0.34 -6.18 -11.06
CA PHE A 10 -1.61 -6.64 -10.50
C PHE A 10 -1.48 -7.01 -9.01
N GLY A 11 -0.34 -7.55 -8.59
CA GLY A 11 -0.06 -7.80 -7.17
C GLY A 11 0.02 -6.51 -6.37
N THR A 12 0.74 -5.50 -6.86
CA THR A 12 0.82 -4.19 -6.19
C THR A 12 -0.48 -3.40 -6.25
N LEU A 13 -1.31 -3.60 -7.31
CA LEU A 13 -2.67 -3.09 -7.37
C LEU A 13 -3.54 -3.65 -6.24
N ALA A 14 -3.54 -4.97 -6.06
CA ALA A 14 -4.31 -5.62 -5.00
C ALA A 14 -3.84 -5.17 -3.59
N LEU A 15 -2.53 -5.01 -3.40
CA LEU A 15 -1.96 -4.48 -2.15
C LEU A 15 -2.36 -3.03 -1.91
N GLY A 16 -2.25 -2.17 -2.92
CA GLY A 16 -2.63 -0.76 -2.81
C GLY A 16 -4.12 -0.60 -2.52
N MET A 17 -4.99 -1.37 -3.17
CA MET A 17 -6.41 -1.39 -2.83
C MET A 17 -6.64 -1.86 -1.39
N SER A 18 -6.00 -2.96 -0.96
CA SER A 18 -6.12 -3.49 0.41
C SER A 18 -5.71 -2.48 1.48
N GLU A 19 -4.67 -1.69 1.22
CA GLU A 19 -4.17 -0.67 2.15
C GLU A 19 -5.05 0.57 2.15
N PHE A 20 -5.24 1.19 0.99
CA PHE A 20 -5.74 2.56 0.90
C PHE A 20 -7.26 2.67 0.83
N VAL A 21 -7.98 1.62 0.46
CA VAL A 21 -9.46 1.67 0.41
C VAL A 21 -10.07 2.01 1.78
N MET A 22 -9.38 1.64 2.87
CA MET A 22 -9.80 1.96 4.23
C MET A 22 -10.03 3.46 4.46
N MET A 23 -9.25 4.33 3.79
CA MET A 23 -9.37 5.79 3.93
C MET A 23 -10.73 6.30 3.44
N GLY A 24 -11.28 5.63 2.41
CA GLY A 24 -12.59 5.97 1.86
C GLY A 24 -13.78 5.36 2.59
N ILE A 25 -13.62 4.16 3.18
CA ILE A 25 -14.73 3.39 3.75
C ILE A 25 -14.78 3.38 5.28
N LEU A 26 -13.88 4.12 5.94
CA LEU A 26 -13.75 4.13 7.40
C LEU A 26 -15.06 4.46 8.14
N PRO A 27 -15.85 5.49 7.75
CA PRO A 27 -17.12 5.79 8.40
C PRO A 27 -18.16 4.67 8.26
N ASP A 28 -18.17 3.98 7.12
CA ASP A 28 -19.12 2.89 6.86
C ASP A 28 -18.83 1.68 7.76
N ILE A 29 -17.55 1.35 7.92
CA ILE A 29 -17.11 0.30 8.84
C ILE A 29 -17.47 0.67 10.28
N ALA A 30 -17.14 1.90 10.72
CA ALA A 30 -17.44 2.37 12.07
C ALA A 30 -18.93 2.25 12.38
N ARG A 31 -19.78 2.73 11.47
CA ARG A 31 -21.25 2.66 11.59
C ARG A 31 -21.74 1.22 11.60
N SER A 32 -21.24 0.38 10.70
CA SER A 32 -21.68 -1.02 10.55
C SER A 32 -21.30 -1.90 11.74
N LEU A 33 -20.15 -1.64 12.38
CA LEU A 33 -19.65 -2.42 13.52
C LEU A 33 -19.97 -1.78 14.88
N GLY A 34 -20.62 -0.60 14.89
CA GLY A 34 -21.01 0.09 16.13
C GLY A 34 -19.81 0.59 16.94
N VAL A 35 -18.71 0.96 16.26
CA VAL A 35 -17.50 1.49 16.90
C VAL A 35 -17.28 2.95 16.55
N SER A 36 -16.47 3.65 17.34
CA SER A 36 -16.10 5.04 17.06
C SER A 36 -15.12 5.13 15.85
N ILE A 37 -15.03 6.30 15.22
CA ILE A 37 -14.07 6.55 14.13
C ILE A 37 -12.62 6.30 14.57
N PRO A 38 -12.15 6.74 15.76
CA PRO A 38 -10.82 6.39 16.24
C PRO A 38 -10.59 4.89 16.38
N GLU A 39 -11.57 4.14 16.90
CA GLU A 39 -11.48 2.67 16.98
C GLU A 39 -11.40 2.04 15.60
N ALA A 40 -12.22 2.47 14.64
CA ALA A 40 -12.12 2.03 13.26
C ALA A 40 -10.73 2.34 12.65
N GLY A 41 -10.10 3.46 13.03
CA GLY A 41 -8.73 3.81 12.66
C GLY A 41 -7.68 2.78 13.09
N HIS A 42 -7.90 2.03 14.16
CA HIS A 42 -6.99 0.94 14.57
C HIS A 42 -6.89 -0.18 13.50
N LEU A 43 -7.90 -0.34 12.64
CA LEU A 43 -7.87 -1.28 11.52
C LEU A 43 -6.79 -0.92 10.48
N ILE A 44 -6.54 0.39 10.30
CA ILE A 44 -5.44 0.90 9.46
C ILE A 44 -4.11 0.61 10.15
N SER A 45 -4.02 0.92 11.44
CA SER A 45 -2.81 0.68 12.24
C SER A 45 -2.47 -0.81 12.33
N ALA A 46 -3.47 -1.68 12.48
CA ALA A 46 -3.26 -3.14 12.49
C ALA A 46 -2.66 -3.64 11.17
N TYR A 47 -3.15 -3.15 10.04
CA TYR A 47 -2.57 -3.47 8.74
C TYR A 47 -1.13 -2.98 8.63
N ALA A 48 -0.85 -1.73 9.02
CA ALA A 48 0.49 -1.16 9.00
C ALA A 48 1.46 -1.93 9.90
N LEU A 49 1.03 -2.38 11.08
CA LEU A 49 1.80 -3.28 11.94
C LEU A 49 2.07 -4.62 11.23
N GLY A 50 1.07 -5.18 10.56
CA GLY A 50 1.24 -6.37 9.72
C GLY A 50 2.34 -6.17 8.66
N VAL A 51 2.36 -5.02 7.98
CA VAL A 51 3.42 -4.67 7.01
C VAL A 51 4.79 -4.61 7.67
N CYS A 52 4.90 -3.95 8.83
CA CYS A 52 6.16 -3.83 9.57
C CYS A 52 6.73 -5.18 10.01
N PHE A 53 5.89 -6.06 10.54
CA PHE A 53 6.33 -7.39 11.01
C PHE A 53 6.46 -8.39 9.86
N GLY A 54 5.64 -8.24 8.82
CA GLY A 54 5.57 -9.18 7.72
C GLY A 54 6.84 -9.23 6.88
N ALA A 55 7.45 -8.09 6.58
CA ALA A 55 8.66 -8.06 5.76
C ALA A 55 9.83 -8.84 6.39
N PRO A 56 10.25 -8.60 7.67
CA PRO A 56 11.27 -9.41 8.31
C PRO A 56 10.87 -10.88 8.45
N LEU A 57 9.62 -11.16 8.83
CA LEU A 57 9.13 -12.53 9.00
C LEU A 57 9.19 -13.31 7.69
N MET A 58 8.77 -12.71 6.59
CA MET A 58 8.79 -13.37 5.28
C MET A 58 10.21 -13.59 4.79
N VAL A 59 11.15 -12.69 5.07
CA VAL A 59 12.58 -12.91 4.79
C VAL A 59 13.07 -14.17 5.52
N LEU A 60 12.67 -14.37 6.78
CA LEU A 60 13.08 -15.54 7.58
C LEU A 60 12.50 -16.84 7.02
N VAL A 61 11.20 -16.85 6.70
CA VAL A 61 10.48 -18.05 6.27
C VAL A 61 10.79 -18.42 4.82
N ALA A 62 10.97 -17.41 3.95
CA ALA A 62 11.04 -17.58 2.51
C ALA A 62 12.48 -17.72 1.96
N ARG A 63 13.52 -17.44 2.74
CA ARG A 63 14.93 -17.31 2.30
C ARG A 63 15.46 -18.49 1.45
N LYS A 64 14.98 -19.71 1.68
CA LYS A 64 15.41 -20.93 0.95
C LYS A 64 14.44 -21.35 -0.14
N ARG A 65 13.39 -20.57 -0.40
CA ARG A 65 12.36 -20.92 -1.36
C ARG A 65 12.57 -20.23 -2.70
N PRO A 66 12.20 -20.87 -3.82
CA PRO A 66 12.19 -20.23 -5.14
C PRO A 66 11.34 -18.95 -5.14
N LEU A 67 11.82 -17.88 -5.77
CA LEU A 67 11.16 -16.55 -5.76
C LEU A 67 9.70 -16.62 -6.24
N LYS A 68 9.42 -17.42 -7.28
CA LYS A 68 8.05 -17.63 -7.75
C LYS A 68 7.13 -18.24 -6.68
N GLN A 69 7.63 -19.21 -5.90
CA GLN A 69 6.82 -19.82 -4.83
C GLN A 69 6.51 -18.82 -3.72
N ILE A 70 7.48 -17.95 -3.40
CA ILE A 70 7.27 -16.87 -2.43
C ILE A 70 6.18 -15.92 -2.94
N LEU A 71 6.27 -15.44 -4.18
CA LEU A 71 5.25 -14.57 -4.77
C LEU A 71 3.86 -15.22 -4.80
N LEU A 72 3.77 -16.52 -5.12
CA LEU A 72 2.51 -17.26 -5.09
C LEU A 72 1.92 -17.34 -3.68
N ALA A 73 2.75 -17.61 -2.67
CA ALA A 73 2.29 -17.62 -1.28
C ALA A 73 1.82 -16.23 -0.83
N LEU A 74 2.57 -15.17 -1.15
CA LEU A 74 2.21 -13.80 -0.80
C LEU A 74 0.92 -13.35 -1.48
N THR A 75 0.74 -13.63 -2.78
CA THR A 75 -0.52 -13.30 -3.49
C THR A 75 -1.70 -14.13 -2.99
N ALA A 76 -1.49 -15.39 -2.62
CA ALA A 76 -2.53 -16.20 -1.96
C ALA A 76 -2.93 -15.62 -0.60
N MET A 77 -1.97 -15.13 0.19
CA MET A 77 -2.24 -14.44 1.45
C MET A 77 -3.03 -13.14 1.24
N ILE A 78 -2.72 -12.37 0.19
CA ILE A 78 -3.48 -11.14 -0.16
C ILE A 78 -4.93 -11.52 -0.46
N ALA A 79 -5.15 -12.50 -1.32
CA ALA A 79 -6.50 -12.94 -1.69
C ALA A 79 -7.28 -13.47 -0.49
N ALA A 80 -6.70 -14.41 0.27
CA ALA A 80 -7.34 -15.03 1.43
C ALA A 80 -7.59 -14.02 2.56
N GLY A 81 -6.62 -13.15 2.87
CA GLY A 81 -6.74 -12.15 3.92
C GLY A 81 -7.88 -11.16 3.66
N ASN A 82 -8.00 -10.67 2.42
CA ASN A 82 -9.09 -9.77 2.06
C ASN A 82 -10.45 -10.50 1.96
N LEU A 83 -10.46 -11.76 1.51
CA LEU A 83 -11.69 -12.58 1.53
C LEU A 83 -12.16 -12.79 2.98
N CYS A 84 -11.27 -13.18 3.89
CA CYS A 84 -11.63 -13.34 5.29
C CYS A 84 -12.08 -11.99 5.90
N ALA A 85 -11.42 -10.89 5.57
CA ALA A 85 -11.83 -9.54 6.03
C ALA A 85 -13.25 -9.18 5.55
N SER A 86 -13.63 -9.57 4.32
CA SER A 86 -15.00 -9.34 3.81
C SER A 86 -16.07 -10.13 4.58
N LEU A 87 -15.68 -11.24 5.20
CA LEU A 87 -16.55 -12.14 5.96
C LEU A 87 -16.47 -11.91 7.48
N ALA A 88 -15.68 -10.95 7.95
CA ALA A 88 -15.48 -10.68 9.37
C ALA A 88 -16.82 -10.37 10.08
N PRO A 89 -17.20 -11.11 11.14
CA PRO A 89 -18.47 -10.90 11.82
C PRO A 89 -18.46 -9.66 12.73
N ASP A 90 -17.32 -9.33 13.30
CA ASP A 90 -17.16 -8.29 14.32
C ASP A 90 -15.84 -7.51 14.17
N TYR A 91 -15.69 -6.46 14.98
CA TYR A 91 -14.54 -5.58 14.99
C TYR A 91 -13.23 -6.30 15.31
N TRP A 92 -13.21 -7.19 16.30
CA TRP A 92 -11.96 -7.83 16.77
C TRP A 92 -11.43 -8.83 15.76
N SER A 93 -12.33 -9.60 15.14
CA SER A 93 -11.96 -10.49 14.04
C SER A 93 -11.43 -9.72 12.83
N LEU A 94 -12.08 -8.60 12.47
CA LEU A 94 -11.60 -7.73 11.40
C LEU A 94 -10.23 -7.14 11.73
N LEU A 95 -9.99 -6.71 12.97
CA LEU A 95 -8.71 -6.17 13.44
C LEU A 95 -7.58 -7.18 13.26
N GLY A 96 -7.78 -8.42 13.71
CA GLY A 96 -6.80 -9.51 13.53
C GLY A 96 -6.56 -9.84 12.05
N LEU A 97 -7.63 -9.87 11.25
CA LEU A 97 -7.53 -10.13 9.81
C LEU A 97 -6.83 -9.01 9.05
N ARG A 98 -7.00 -7.76 9.46
CA ARG A 98 -6.25 -6.62 8.91
C ARG A 98 -4.75 -6.76 9.17
N PHE A 99 -4.33 -7.15 10.39
CA PHE A 99 -2.93 -7.45 10.70
C PHE A 99 -2.38 -8.56 9.77
N VAL A 100 -3.10 -9.67 9.64
CA VAL A 100 -2.70 -10.80 8.78
C VAL A 100 -2.62 -10.37 7.31
N SER A 101 -3.57 -9.56 6.83
CA SER A 101 -3.59 -9.04 5.46
C SER A 101 -2.42 -8.10 5.15
N GLY A 102 -1.84 -7.46 6.18
CA GLY A 102 -0.66 -6.61 6.04
C GLY A 102 0.65 -7.40 5.87
N LEU A 103 0.73 -8.63 6.41
CA LEU A 103 1.97 -9.42 6.42
C LEU A 103 2.63 -9.61 5.03
N PRO A 104 1.90 -9.90 3.95
CA PRO A 104 2.51 -10.10 2.63
C PRO A 104 3.01 -8.83 1.96
N HIS A 105 2.58 -7.64 2.40
CA HIS A 105 2.78 -6.38 1.68
C HIS A 105 4.25 -6.04 1.45
N GLY A 106 5.01 -5.81 2.52
CA GLY A 106 6.42 -5.40 2.40
C GLY A 106 7.28 -6.47 1.73
N ALA A 107 7.02 -7.75 2.02
CA ALA A 107 7.72 -8.87 1.39
C ALA A 107 7.42 -8.98 -0.11
N PHE A 108 6.18 -8.68 -0.54
CA PHE A 108 5.83 -8.68 -1.95
C PHE A 108 6.61 -7.62 -2.73
N PHE A 109 6.74 -6.41 -2.17
CA PHE A 109 7.57 -5.36 -2.78
C PHE A 109 9.04 -5.78 -2.87
N GLY A 110 9.61 -6.33 -1.81
CA GLY A 110 11.00 -6.79 -1.80
C GLY A 110 11.26 -7.89 -2.82
N VAL A 111 10.50 -8.98 -2.77
CA VAL A 111 10.67 -10.12 -3.70
C VAL A 111 10.27 -9.75 -5.12
N GLY A 112 9.20 -8.97 -5.27
CA GLY A 112 8.72 -8.49 -6.56
C GLY A 112 9.73 -7.62 -7.30
N SER A 113 10.41 -6.71 -6.58
CA SER A 113 11.50 -5.90 -7.17
C SER A 113 12.64 -6.76 -7.69
N ILE A 114 13.07 -7.75 -6.92
CA ILE A 114 14.12 -8.69 -7.35
C ILE A 114 13.68 -9.47 -8.60
N VAL A 115 12.44 -9.92 -8.63
CA VAL A 115 11.88 -10.62 -9.80
C VAL A 115 11.77 -9.68 -10.99
N ALA A 116 11.31 -8.44 -10.79
CA ALA A 116 11.23 -7.43 -11.85
C ALA A 116 12.60 -7.15 -12.46
N GLU A 117 13.64 -6.99 -11.64
CA GLU A 117 15.02 -6.80 -12.11
C GLU A 117 15.57 -8.01 -12.88
N ARG A 118 15.26 -9.24 -12.44
CA ARG A 118 15.71 -10.47 -13.11
C ARG A 118 15.03 -10.71 -14.45
N VAL A 119 13.80 -10.26 -14.64
CA VAL A 119 13.08 -10.37 -15.93
C VAL A 119 13.27 -9.15 -16.82
N ALA A 120 13.97 -8.12 -16.36
CA ALA A 120 14.24 -6.92 -17.12
C ALA A 120 15.23 -7.17 -18.25
N ASP A 121 15.07 -6.45 -19.35
CA ASP A 121 16.07 -6.39 -20.42
C ASP A 121 17.33 -5.67 -19.90
N ALA A 122 18.47 -5.92 -20.56
CA ALA A 122 19.74 -5.29 -20.19
C ALA A 122 19.60 -3.75 -20.16
N GLY A 123 20.00 -3.14 -19.04
CA GLY A 123 19.94 -1.69 -18.83
C GLY A 123 18.56 -1.16 -18.42
N LYS A 124 17.49 -2.00 -18.27
CA LYS A 124 16.11 -1.57 -17.97
C LYS A 124 15.58 -2.02 -16.59
N ARG A 125 16.46 -2.26 -15.63
CA ARG A 125 16.08 -2.76 -14.29
C ARG A 125 15.17 -1.78 -13.56
N THR A 126 15.52 -0.50 -13.54
CA THR A 126 14.72 0.55 -12.88
C THR A 126 13.36 0.70 -13.54
N GLU A 127 13.27 0.68 -14.88
CA GLU A 127 12.02 0.71 -15.62
C GLU A 127 11.11 -0.48 -15.22
N ALA A 128 11.67 -1.68 -15.09
CA ALA A 128 10.94 -2.88 -14.70
C ALA A 128 10.34 -2.77 -13.29
N VAL A 129 11.10 -2.26 -12.32
CA VAL A 129 10.61 -2.02 -10.96
C VAL A 129 9.52 -0.93 -10.97
N SER A 130 9.69 0.13 -11.76
CA SER A 130 8.69 1.19 -11.90
C SER A 130 7.37 0.64 -12.46
N ILE A 131 7.40 -0.24 -13.46
CA ILE A 131 6.19 -0.90 -14.00
C ILE A 131 5.47 -1.71 -12.91
N MET A 132 6.20 -2.41 -12.05
CA MET A 132 5.59 -3.12 -10.91
C MET A 132 4.89 -2.13 -9.97
N ILE A 133 5.49 -0.99 -9.68
CA ILE A 133 4.93 0.02 -8.74
C ILE A 133 3.71 0.72 -9.34
N VAL A 134 3.57 0.80 -10.67
CA VAL A 134 2.39 1.41 -11.33
C VAL A 134 1.08 0.82 -10.80
N GLY A 135 1.04 -0.47 -10.45
CA GLY A 135 -0.16 -1.08 -9.89
C GLY A 135 -0.67 -0.36 -8.64
N MET A 136 0.23 0.02 -7.72
CA MET A 136 -0.14 0.78 -6.52
C MET A 136 -0.65 2.18 -6.86
N THR A 137 -0.06 2.83 -7.86
CA THR A 137 -0.51 4.14 -8.35
C THR A 137 -1.91 4.05 -8.95
N VAL A 138 -2.17 2.99 -9.75
CA VAL A 138 -3.51 2.71 -10.30
C VAL A 138 -4.52 2.41 -9.18
N ALA A 139 -4.11 1.70 -8.12
CA ALA A 139 -4.95 1.48 -6.95
C ALA A 139 -5.39 2.79 -6.30
N ASN A 140 -4.48 3.74 -6.10
CA ASN A 140 -4.81 5.03 -5.50
C ASN A 140 -5.71 5.87 -6.41
N LEU A 141 -5.45 5.88 -7.73
CA LEU A 141 -6.17 6.72 -8.67
C LEU A 141 -7.58 6.20 -8.97
N PHE A 142 -7.75 4.91 -9.10
CA PHE A 142 -9.02 4.29 -9.52
C PHE A 142 -9.57 3.30 -8.51
N GLY A 143 -8.70 2.48 -7.90
CA GLY A 143 -9.12 1.39 -7.01
C GLY A 143 -9.75 1.88 -5.72
N VAL A 144 -9.18 2.90 -5.10
CA VAL A 144 -9.70 3.47 -3.84
C VAL A 144 -11.02 4.22 -4.08
N PRO A 145 -11.15 5.13 -5.07
CA PRO A 145 -12.44 5.75 -5.39
C PRO A 145 -13.52 4.72 -5.73
N LEU A 146 -13.18 3.72 -6.55
CA LEU A 146 -14.11 2.65 -6.90
C LEU A 146 -14.55 1.86 -5.66
N GLY A 147 -13.61 1.52 -4.78
CA GLY A 147 -13.91 0.83 -3.53
C GLY A 147 -14.78 1.64 -2.59
N THR A 148 -14.56 2.95 -2.51
CA THR A 148 -15.40 3.89 -1.74
C THR A 148 -16.81 3.96 -2.32
N TYR A 149 -16.95 4.09 -3.63
CA TYR A 149 -18.24 4.09 -4.32
C TYR A 149 -19.01 2.78 -4.07
N ILE A 150 -18.33 1.63 -4.17
CA ILE A 150 -18.93 0.32 -3.91
C ILE A 150 -19.40 0.21 -2.45
N SER A 151 -18.62 0.71 -1.50
CA SER A 151 -19.02 0.74 -0.08
C SER A 151 -20.30 1.56 0.13
N ASN A 152 -20.40 2.72 -0.52
CA ASN A 152 -21.56 3.59 -0.43
C ASN A 152 -22.84 2.96 -1.04
N VAL A 153 -22.70 2.26 -2.17
CA VAL A 153 -23.85 1.68 -2.90
C VAL A 153 -24.26 0.31 -2.35
N LEU A 154 -23.28 -0.50 -1.94
CA LEU A 154 -23.49 -1.86 -1.44
C LEU A 154 -23.14 -1.97 0.04
N THR A 155 -21.89 -2.40 0.32
CA THR A 155 -21.34 -2.53 1.67
C THR A 155 -19.81 -2.48 1.61
N TRP A 156 -19.17 -2.09 2.72
CA TRP A 156 -17.71 -2.18 2.87
C TRP A 156 -17.18 -3.62 2.70
N ARG A 157 -18.00 -4.63 3.01
CA ARG A 157 -17.66 -6.06 2.81
C ARG A 157 -17.46 -6.39 1.34
N ALA A 158 -18.32 -5.85 0.46
CA ALA A 158 -18.20 -6.03 -0.99
C ALA A 158 -16.87 -5.45 -1.51
N THR A 159 -16.43 -4.34 -0.96
CA THR A 159 -15.14 -3.73 -1.31
C THR A 159 -13.97 -4.69 -1.02
N PHE A 160 -13.90 -5.28 0.18
CA PHE A 160 -12.87 -6.29 0.48
C PHE A 160 -13.00 -7.55 -0.39
N GLY A 161 -14.22 -7.96 -0.71
CA GLY A 161 -14.49 -9.07 -1.64
C GLY A 161 -13.89 -8.81 -3.02
N ILE A 162 -14.03 -7.59 -3.56
CA ILE A 162 -13.43 -7.19 -4.84
C ILE A 162 -11.91 -7.18 -4.75
N VAL A 163 -11.33 -6.68 -3.65
CA VAL A 163 -9.88 -6.74 -3.44
C VAL A 163 -9.39 -8.19 -3.41
N ALA A 164 -10.14 -9.10 -2.79
CA ALA A 164 -9.84 -10.53 -2.81
C ALA A 164 -9.85 -11.11 -4.24
N VAL A 165 -10.82 -10.73 -5.07
CA VAL A 165 -10.87 -11.12 -6.50
C VAL A 165 -9.63 -10.63 -7.24
N TRP A 166 -9.22 -9.38 -7.05
CA TRP A 166 -7.97 -8.86 -7.62
C TRP A 166 -6.75 -9.63 -7.13
N GLY A 167 -6.74 -10.04 -5.85
CA GLY A 167 -5.69 -10.92 -5.29
C GLY A 167 -5.64 -12.28 -5.99
N VAL A 168 -6.80 -12.89 -6.30
CA VAL A 168 -6.88 -14.14 -7.07
C VAL A 168 -6.40 -13.92 -8.50
N VAL A 169 -6.79 -12.84 -9.16
CA VAL A 169 -6.30 -12.49 -10.50
C VAL A 169 -4.77 -12.36 -10.49
N ALA A 170 -4.21 -11.63 -9.52
CA ALA A 170 -2.76 -11.50 -9.36
C ALA A 170 -2.08 -12.86 -9.14
N LEU A 171 -2.66 -13.74 -8.31
CA LEU A 171 -2.17 -15.09 -8.07
C LEU A 171 -2.10 -15.91 -9.38
N LEU A 172 -3.16 -15.87 -10.18
CA LEU A 172 -3.23 -16.58 -11.45
C LEU A 172 -2.20 -16.01 -12.44
N LEU A 173 -2.07 -14.68 -12.55
CA LEU A 173 -1.10 -14.04 -13.43
C LEU A 173 0.35 -14.35 -13.00
N VAL A 174 0.66 -14.33 -11.71
CA VAL A 174 1.97 -14.74 -11.18
C VAL A 174 2.24 -16.21 -11.51
N ARG A 175 1.26 -17.08 -11.33
CA ARG A 175 1.39 -18.51 -11.67
C ARG A 175 1.71 -18.74 -13.16
N LEU A 176 1.02 -18.03 -14.04
CA LEU A 176 1.09 -18.21 -15.50
C LEU A 176 2.29 -17.48 -16.13
N TRP A 177 2.59 -16.27 -15.67
CA TRP A 177 3.50 -15.37 -16.38
C TRP A 177 4.87 -15.16 -15.72
N VAL A 178 5.01 -15.43 -14.42
CA VAL A 178 6.31 -15.35 -13.76
C VAL A 178 7.06 -16.66 -13.99
N PRO A 179 8.30 -16.64 -14.52
CA PRO A 179 9.09 -17.84 -14.73
C PRO A 179 9.53 -18.46 -13.40
N ARG A 180 9.92 -19.71 -13.41
CA ARG A 180 10.59 -20.34 -12.26
C ARG A 180 11.96 -19.70 -12.08
N MET A 181 12.28 -19.31 -10.86
CA MET A 181 13.54 -18.67 -10.49
C MET A 181 14.10 -19.34 -9.26
N GLU A 182 15.41 -19.51 -9.25
CA GLU A 182 16.13 -20.05 -8.11
C GLU A 182 16.01 -19.15 -6.86
N PRO A 183 16.14 -19.74 -5.67
CA PRO A 183 16.26 -18.99 -4.44
C PRO A 183 17.40 -17.96 -4.49
N LEU A 184 17.32 -16.96 -3.63
CA LEU A 184 18.46 -16.09 -3.39
C LEU A 184 19.53 -16.83 -2.59
N PRO A 185 20.83 -16.46 -2.77
CA PRO A 185 21.90 -16.99 -1.92
C PRO A 185 21.58 -16.79 -0.43
N ASP A 186 21.61 -17.86 0.34
CA ASP A 186 21.36 -17.78 1.78
C ASP A 186 22.60 -17.28 2.51
N THR A 187 22.62 -16.01 2.88
CA THR A 187 23.70 -15.40 3.68
C THR A 187 23.53 -15.61 5.19
N GLY A 188 22.53 -16.40 5.59
CA GLY A 188 22.15 -16.58 6.98
C GLY A 188 21.48 -15.34 7.60
N LEU A 189 20.92 -15.48 8.81
CA LEU A 189 20.20 -14.39 9.48
C LEU A 189 21.10 -13.19 9.76
N LYS A 190 22.33 -13.43 10.22
CA LYS A 190 23.29 -12.34 10.52
C LYS A 190 23.68 -11.54 9.28
N GLY A 191 23.76 -12.21 8.11
CA GLY A 191 24.09 -11.56 6.84
C GLY A 191 22.95 -10.67 6.35
N GLN A 192 21.72 -11.15 6.43
CA GLN A 192 20.54 -10.42 5.96
C GLN A 192 20.26 -9.13 6.73
N PHE A 193 20.51 -9.10 8.04
CA PHE A 193 20.32 -7.92 8.88
C PHE A 193 21.59 -7.10 9.11
N ARG A 194 22.68 -7.41 8.40
CA ARG A 194 23.96 -6.70 8.56
C ARG A 194 23.87 -5.21 8.24
N PHE A 195 23.02 -4.82 7.29
CA PHE A 195 22.84 -3.42 6.90
C PHE A 195 22.30 -2.55 8.05
N LEU A 196 21.55 -3.11 9.00
CA LEU A 196 21.04 -2.40 10.19
C LEU A 196 22.13 -2.00 11.20
N ARG A 197 23.38 -2.45 11.00
CA ARG A 197 24.51 -2.05 11.85
C ARG A 197 25.07 -0.67 11.51
N SER A 198 24.75 -0.12 10.35
CA SER A 198 25.13 1.24 9.95
C SER A 198 24.01 2.23 10.27
N LEU A 199 24.35 3.52 10.42
CA LEU A 199 23.39 4.58 10.74
C LEU A 199 22.49 4.93 9.55
N ALA A 200 22.98 4.81 8.31
CA ALA A 200 22.27 5.25 7.13
C ALA A 200 20.87 4.62 6.94
N PRO A 201 20.65 3.31 7.07
CA PRO A 201 19.30 2.73 7.01
C PRO A 201 18.34 3.29 8.07
N TRP A 202 18.82 3.56 9.28
CA TRP A 202 17.99 4.12 10.34
C TRP A 202 17.57 5.57 10.06
N LEU A 203 18.45 6.37 9.48
CA LEU A 203 18.12 7.73 9.04
C LEU A 203 17.10 7.72 7.90
N VAL A 204 17.22 6.79 6.94
CA VAL A 204 16.23 6.61 5.87
C VAL A 204 14.88 6.19 6.46
N LEU A 205 14.86 5.19 7.35
CA LEU A 205 13.63 4.76 8.03
C LEU A 205 12.96 5.89 8.80
N LEU A 206 13.74 6.67 9.56
CA LEU A 206 13.24 7.83 10.30
C LEU A 206 12.68 8.90 9.37
N SER A 207 13.35 9.20 8.26
CA SER A 207 12.88 10.16 7.25
C SER A 207 11.55 9.73 6.63
N VAL A 208 11.41 8.45 6.30
CA VAL A 208 10.14 7.88 5.77
C VAL A 208 9.05 7.92 6.85
N MET A 209 9.37 7.53 8.08
CA MET A 209 8.42 7.50 9.19
C MET A 209 7.87 8.89 9.50
N LEU A 210 8.72 9.91 9.58
CA LEU A 210 8.30 11.29 9.88
C LEU A 210 7.63 11.95 8.67
N GLY A 211 8.19 11.79 7.46
CA GLY A 211 7.69 12.42 6.25
C GLY A 211 6.35 11.84 5.78
N ASN A 212 6.30 10.54 5.54
CA ASN A 212 5.05 9.89 5.16
C ASN A 212 4.06 9.81 6.31
N GLY A 213 4.52 9.63 7.55
CA GLY A 213 3.65 9.54 8.73
C GLY A 213 2.70 10.73 8.85
N GLY A 214 3.20 11.96 8.66
CA GLY A 214 2.37 13.18 8.69
C GLY A 214 1.27 13.19 7.62
N ILE A 215 1.62 12.82 6.38
CA ILE A 215 0.67 12.73 5.26
C ILE A 215 -0.36 11.63 5.52
N PHE A 216 0.08 10.45 5.99
CA PHE A 216 -0.81 9.33 6.26
C PHE A 216 -1.72 9.56 7.47
N CYS A 217 -1.29 10.32 8.48
CA CYS A 217 -2.17 10.75 9.56
C CYS A 217 -3.38 11.54 9.03
N TRP A 218 -3.16 12.47 8.13
CA TRP A 218 -4.24 13.21 7.47
C TRP A 218 -5.07 12.31 6.55
N TYR A 219 -4.40 11.57 5.66
CA TYR A 219 -5.07 10.76 4.64
C TYR A 219 -5.90 9.62 5.23
N SER A 220 -5.45 9.02 6.33
CA SER A 220 -6.19 7.95 7.03
C SER A 220 -7.56 8.40 7.54
N TYR A 221 -7.69 9.69 7.84
CA TYR A 221 -8.94 10.28 8.35
C TYR A 221 -9.58 11.26 7.36
N VAL A 222 -9.19 11.21 6.08
CA VAL A 222 -9.74 12.12 5.06
C VAL A 222 -11.25 12.02 4.96
N SER A 223 -11.80 10.81 5.03
CA SER A 223 -13.23 10.55 4.94
C SER A 223 -14.02 11.20 6.09
N PRO A 224 -13.77 10.91 7.37
CA PRO A 224 -14.47 11.58 8.46
C PRO A 224 -14.19 13.09 8.50
N LEU A 225 -12.99 13.55 8.12
CA LEU A 225 -12.66 14.97 8.07
C LEU A 225 -13.53 15.71 7.04
N MET A 226 -13.65 15.17 5.83
CA MET A 226 -14.45 15.80 4.77
C MET A 226 -15.95 15.78 5.09
N ILE A 227 -16.46 14.66 5.61
CA ILE A 227 -17.90 14.51 5.91
C ILE A 227 -18.28 15.32 7.15
N HIS A 228 -17.59 15.12 8.29
CA HIS A 228 -18.03 15.68 9.58
C HIS A 228 -17.53 17.09 9.85
N ALA A 229 -16.30 17.41 9.45
CA ALA A 229 -15.71 18.73 9.70
C ALA A 229 -15.97 19.72 8.55
N SER A 230 -15.98 19.26 7.30
CA SER A 230 -16.10 20.13 6.12
C SER A 230 -17.49 20.10 5.48
N GLY A 231 -18.40 19.18 5.89
CA GLY A 231 -19.79 19.12 5.44
C GLY A 231 -19.98 18.61 4.00
N PHE A 232 -19.00 17.88 3.44
CA PHE A 232 -19.15 17.22 2.14
C PHE A 232 -20.04 15.98 2.23
N THR A 233 -20.67 15.62 1.13
CA THR A 233 -21.49 14.40 1.04
C THR A 233 -20.63 13.16 0.80
N ALA A 234 -21.20 11.97 0.98
CA ALA A 234 -20.53 10.70 0.66
C ALA A 234 -20.20 10.58 -0.84
N ASP A 235 -21.01 11.18 -1.72
CA ASP A 235 -20.76 11.21 -3.17
C ASP A 235 -19.58 12.12 -3.51
N ASP A 236 -19.48 13.29 -2.88
CA ASP A 236 -18.34 14.20 -3.03
C ASP A 236 -17.03 13.55 -2.58
N LEU A 237 -17.09 12.69 -1.55
CA LEU A 237 -15.92 12.00 -1.01
C LEU A 237 -15.22 11.14 -2.07
N THR A 238 -15.97 10.47 -2.94
CA THR A 238 -15.39 9.66 -4.03
C THR A 238 -14.54 10.53 -4.96
N LEU A 239 -15.01 11.72 -5.32
CA LEU A 239 -14.27 12.67 -6.14
C LEU A 239 -13.03 13.22 -5.42
N ILE A 240 -13.17 13.55 -4.13
CA ILE A 240 -12.05 14.07 -3.30
C ILE A 240 -10.93 13.03 -3.22
N ILE A 241 -11.26 11.76 -2.97
CA ILE A 241 -10.28 10.67 -2.92
C ILE A 241 -9.64 10.46 -4.30
N MET A 242 -10.41 10.57 -5.39
CA MET A 242 -9.87 10.49 -6.76
C MET A 242 -8.88 11.62 -7.04
N LEU A 243 -9.18 12.85 -6.61
CA LEU A 243 -8.26 13.99 -6.73
C LEU A 243 -6.99 13.79 -5.91
N ALA A 244 -7.08 13.24 -4.69
CA ALA A 244 -5.92 12.88 -3.88
C ALA A 244 -5.07 11.79 -4.57
N GLY A 245 -5.70 10.75 -5.13
CA GLY A 245 -5.02 9.72 -5.93
C GLY A 245 -4.33 10.28 -7.17
N PHE A 246 -4.97 11.22 -7.87
CA PHE A 246 -4.37 11.94 -8.99
C PHE A 246 -3.15 12.78 -8.53
N GLY A 247 -3.26 13.45 -7.39
CA GLY A 247 -2.14 14.17 -6.78
C GLY A 247 -0.95 13.26 -6.48
N MET A 248 -1.19 12.06 -5.93
CA MET A 248 -0.16 11.04 -5.70
C MET A 248 0.48 10.56 -7.01
N PHE A 249 -0.33 10.32 -8.05
CA PHE A 249 0.14 9.93 -9.38
C PHE A 249 1.01 11.00 -10.01
N ALA A 250 0.52 12.23 -10.07
CA ALA A 250 1.25 13.37 -10.62
C ALA A 250 2.54 13.64 -9.82
N GLY A 251 2.47 13.59 -8.48
CA GLY A 251 3.60 13.75 -7.59
C GLY A 251 4.70 12.71 -7.81
N ASN A 252 4.35 11.45 -8.05
CA ASN A 252 5.31 10.39 -8.39
C ASN A 252 6.05 10.67 -9.69
N ILE A 253 5.34 11.07 -10.75
CA ILE A 253 5.94 11.39 -12.05
C ILE A 253 6.84 12.62 -11.94
N ILE A 254 6.31 13.70 -11.36
CA ILE A 254 7.03 14.97 -11.20
C ILE A 254 8.24 14.79 -10.30
N GLY A 255 8.07 14.11 -9.15
CA GLY A 255 9.13 13.84 -8.20
C GLY A 255 10.23 12.96 -8.80
N GLY A 256 9.88 11.93 -9.57
CA GLY A 256 10.84 11.12 -10.33
C GLY A 256 11.65 11.95 -11.30
N HIS A 257 10.98 12.76 -12.15
CA HIS A 257 11.65 13.63 -13.12
C HIS A 257 12.59 14.66 -12.46
N PHE A 258 12.17 15.26 -11.35
CA PHE A 258 13.01 16.18 -10.60
C PHE A 258 14.19 15.48 -9.89
N SER A 259 14.00 14.24 -9.43
CA SER A 259 15.08 13.45 -8.83
C SER A 259 16.17 13.09 -9.83
N ASP A 260 15.82 12.92 -11.11
CA ASP A 260 16.80 12.71 -12.19
C ASP A 260 17.54 14.00 -12.56
N ARG A 261 16.91 15.16 -12.42
CA ARG A 261 17.50 16.47 -12.78
C ARG A 261 18.25 17.15 -11.63
N PHE A 262 17.79 16.94 -10.40
CA PHE A 262 18.40 17.47 -9.19
C PHE A 262 18.87 16.31 -8.30
N THR A 263 19.59 16.60 -7.23
CA THR A 263 19.97 15.54 -6.29
C THR A 263 18.73 15.05 -5.51
N PRO A 264 18.57 13.73 -5.28
CA PRO A 264 17.44 13.18 -4.55
C PRO A 264 17.19 13.86 -3.19
N GLU A 265 18.28 14.25 -2.49
CA GLU A 265 18.17 14.93 -1.19
C GLU A 265 17.50 16.32 -1.30
N LYS A 266 17.77 17.07 -2.37
CA LYS A 266 17.11 18.37 -2.59
C LYS A 266 15.63 18.22 -2.86
N VAL A 267 15.28 17.22 -3.67
CA VAL A 267 13.87 16.93 -3.98
C VAL A 267 13.13 16.48 -2.73
N VAL A 268 13.69 15.57 -1.93
CA VAL A 268 13.09 15.12 -0.67
C VAL A 268 12.90 16.29 0.32
N ARG A 269 13.92 17.16 0.49
CA ARG A 269 13.77 18.34 1.36
C ARG A 269 12.65 19.27 0.89
N PHE A 270 12.58 19.56 -0.40
CA PHE A 270 11.54 20.41 -0.97
C PHE A 270 10.14 19.80 -0.80
N THR A 271 9.97 18.51 -1.11
CA THR A 271 8.68 17.83 -0.98
C THR A 271 8.22 17.73 0.47
N LEU A 272 9.13 17.45 1.42
CA LEU A 272 8.80 17.44 2.85
C LEU A 272 8.41 18.82 3.37
N ALA A 273 9.13 19.88 2.96
CA ALA A 273 8.78 21.26 3.33
C ALA A 273 7.41 21.66 2.77
N THR A 274 7.13 21.31 1.52
CA THR A 274 5.83 21.59 0.89
C THR A 274 4.71 20.80 1.59
N ALA A 275 4.93 19.53 1.91
CA ALA A 275 3.95 18.71 2.64
C ALA A 275 3.65 19.29 4.03
N ALA A 276 4.69 19.70 4.77
CA ALA A 276 4.53 20.35 6.08
C ALA A 276 3.74 21.66 5.98
N ALA A 277 4.08 22.52 5.02
CA ALA A 277 3.37 23.78 4.79
C ALA A 277 1.89 23.54 4.42
N THR A 278 1.60 22.53 3.56
CA THR A 278 0.23 22.18 3.17
C THR A 278 -0.57 21.66 4.36
N LEU A 279 0.00 20.78 5.19
CA LEU A 279 -0.66 20.26 6.40
C LEU A 279 -0.96 21.36 7.42
N LEU A 280 -0.02 22.30 7.60
CA LEU A 280 -0.25 23.49 8.43
C LEU A 280 -1.37 24.38 7.87
N ALA A 281 -1.40 24.61 6.57
CA ALA A 281 -2.47 25.37 5.92
C ALA A 281 -3.84 24.70 6.09
N ILE A 282 -3.92 23.37 5.98
CA ILE A 282 -5.15 22.61 6.26
C ILE A 282 -5.57 22.78 7.73
N TYR A 283 -4.61 22.66 8.67
CA TYR A 283 -4.90 22.79 10.09
C TYR A 283 -5.48 24.17 10.43
N PHE A 284 -4.83 25.25 9.98
CA PHE A 284 -5.31 26.61 10.23
C PHE A 284 -6.59 26.92 9.44
N GLY A 285 -6.73 26.43 8.21
CA GLY A 285 -7.93 26.63 7.39
C GLY A 285 -9.17 25.93 7.96
N ALA A 286 -9.03 24.80 8.62
CA ALA A 286 -10.12 24.10 9.27
C ALA A 286 -10.69 24.83 10.51
N HIS A 287 -9.94 25.79 11.08
CA HIS A 287 -10.32 26.55 12.28
C HIS A 287 -10.90 27.94 11.96
N VAL A 288 -10.98 28.32 10.69
CA VAL A 288 -11.44 29.65 10.21
C VAL A 288 -12.94 29.65 9.84
N ARG A 289 -13.71 28.64 10.25
CA ARG A 289 -15.16 28.61 10.07
C ARG A 289 -15.92 28.88 11.34
#